data_8ae19591ef577be104cb7fba3e5c8021
#
_entry.id   8ae19591ef577be104cb7fba3e5c8021
#
_cell.length_a   1.000
_cell.length_b   1.000
_cell.length_c   1.000
_cell.angle_alpha   90.00
_cell.angle_beta   90.00
_cell.angle_gamma   90.00
#
_symmetry.space_group_name_H-M   'P 1'
#
loop_
_entity.id
_entity.type
_entity.pdbx_description
1 polymer ?
#
loop_
_entity_poly.entity_id
_entity_poly.type
_entity_poly.pdbx_seq_one_letter_code
_entity_poly.pdbx_strand_id
1 'polypeptide(L)'
;MAKAMVVEQAGNFTEKSFPLPVIGAHDLLLKVERVSICGSDPKMFLGNHSQVRLPVILGHEVVGFVAEVGDAAAKTYGVGVGDRIVVEPYIMCGACSYCLTGNYQLCANGKRAYGFTLSCDIEPYLWGAYSEYMYVSPGSKVHHIKPEVPANAACLASVIGNGIRWIRRKGKAQFGESVVILGPGAQGLASVIAAQEAGMENIIVVGLGRDEVGFRLAKEFGATHLVDVEKSDALENVKQITEGRMADLAVECTGNVQSIGTGIDYLRPQGRYVLASVTGKKLAPIETDKIVNKELEIYGGYGQSWDVELAVKIINSRKYAIEKIITQEYPLAQAQEAMEFFISKPANCIRVALVP
;
A
#
# COMPACT_ATOMS: atom_id res chain seq x y z
N MET A 1 -24.89 3.16 16.83
CA MET A 1 -23.66 3.92 17.10
C MET A 1 -22.47 3.05 16.74
N ALA A 2 -21.41 3.64 16.19
CA ALA A 2 -20.14 2.97 15.88
C ALA A 2 -19.00 3.68 16.61
N LYS A 3 -18.13 2.92 17.26
CA LYS A 3 -16.90 3.44 17.85
C LYS A 3 -15.83 3.65 16.79
N ALA A 4 -15.05 4.72 16.94
CA ALA A 4 -13.93 5.03 16.06
C ALA A 4 -12.80 5.70 16.84
N MET A 5 -11.57 5.48 16.38
CA MET A 5 -10.36 6.15 16.87
C MET A 5 -10.09 7.38 16.02
N VAL A 6 -10.26 8.55 16.59
CA VAL A 6 -10.18 9.85 15.90
C VAL A 6 -8.88 10.55 16.24
N VAL A 7 -8.15 11.00 15.24
CA VAL A 7 -7.06 11.97 15.42
C VAL A 7 -7.68 13.37 15.43
N GLU A 8 -7.88 13.92 16.62
CA GLU A 8 -8.37 15.30 16.78
C GLU A 8 -7.22 16.31 16.74
N GLN A 9 -6.13 15.94 17.37
CA GLN A 9 -4.87 16.67 17.40
C GLN A 9 -3.72 15.77 17.02
N ALA A 10 -2.72 16.33 16.41
CA ALA A 10 -1.53 15.59 16.00
C ALA A 10 -0.92 14.79 17.17
N GLY A 11 -0.70 13.51 16.96
CA GLY A 11 -0.06 12.62 17.91
C GLY A 11 -1.00 11.99 18.96
N ASN A 12 -2.32 12.19 18.86
CA ASN A 12 -3.25 11.64 19.84
C ASN A 12 -4.52 11.07 19.19
N PHE A 13 -4.90 9.85 19.56
CA PHE A 13 -6.19 9.25 19.25
C PHE A 13 -7.17 9.46 20.41
N THR A 14 -8.42 9.79 20.08
CA THR A 14 -9.56 9.85 21.01
C THR A 14 -10.62 8.86 20.52
N GLU A 15 -11.11 7.96 21.39
CA GLU A 15 -12.27 7.12 21.07
C GLU A 15 -13.52 7.99 21.04
N LYS A 16 -14.26 7.94 19.94
CA LYS A 16 -15.57 8.59 19.78
C LYS A 16 -16.59 7.63 19.23
N SER A 17 -17.87 7.93 19.51
CA SER A 17 -19.02 7.21 18.97
C SER A 17 -19.78 8.07 17.98
N PHE A 18 -20.02 7.54 16.80
CA PHE A 18 -20.74 8.17 15.71
C PHE A 18 -22.08 7.47 15.44
N PRO A 19 -23.13 8.20 15.01
CA PRO A 19 -24.33 7.54 14.52
C PRO A 19 -24.00 6.70 13.27
N LEU A 20 -24.66 5.56 13.12
CA LEU A 20 -24.62 4.85 11.83
C LEU A 20 -25.32 5.71 10.78
N PRO A 21 -24.75 5.85 9.59
CA PRO A 21 -25.37 6.62 8.51
C PRO A 21 -26.64 5.96 7.99
N VAL A 22 -27.56 6.76 7.51
CA VAL A 22 -28.66 6.25 6.68
C VAL A 22 -28.10 5.95 5.29
N ILE A 23 -28.22 4.71 4.85
CA ILE A 23 -27.68 4.26 3.57
C ILE A 23 -28.65 4.59 2.44
N GLY A 24 -28.19 5.43 1.51
CA GLY A 24 -28.92 5.77 0.31
C GLY A 24 -28.79 4.73 -0.80
N ALA A 25 -29.48 4.92 -1.92
CA ALA A 25 -29.51 3.94 -3.01
C ALA A 25 -28.12 3.61 -3.58
N HIS A 26 -27.16 4.52 -3.51
CA HIS A 26 -25.82 4.39 -4.10
C HIS A 26 -24.69 4.11 -3.10
N ASP A 27 -25.01 3.98 -1.83
CA ASP A 27 -24.07 3.88 -0.73
C ASP A 27 -24.02 2.44 -0.18
N LEU A 28 -23.00 2.15 0.59
CA LEU A 28 -23.00 0.97 1.46
C LEU A 28 -22.31 1.26 2.79
N LEU A 29 -22.64 0.47 3.81
CA LEU A 29 -21.99 0.45 5.10
C LEU A 29 -21.18 -0.83 5.23
N LEU A 30 -19.89 -0.70 5.50
CA LEU A 30 -18.97 -1.80 5.75
C LEU A 30 -18.81 -2.00 7.26
N LYS A 31 -19.09 -3.20 7.78
CA LYS A 31 -18.62 -3.60 9.10
C LYS A 31 -17.17 -4.02 8.99
N VAL A 32 -16.27 -3.28 9.62
CA VAL A 32 -14.82 -3.52 9.51
C VAL A 32 -14.45 -4.81 10.23
N GLU A 33 -13.75 -5.70 9.55
CA GLU A 33 -13.20 -6.93 10.10
C GLU A 33 -11.72 -6.75 10.49
N ARG A 34 -10.96 -6.04 9.65
CA ARG A 34 -9.54 -5.80 9.83
C ARG A 34 -9.11 -4.56 9.07
N VAL A 35 -8.21 -3.77 9.66
CA VAL A 35 -7.55 -2.65 8.98
C VAL A 35 -6.06 -2.66 9.28
N SER A 36 -5.22 -2.45 8.27
CA SER A 36 -3.77 -2.37 8.42
C SER A 36 -3.32 -0.92 8.63
N ILE A 37 -2.31 -0.71 9.49
CA ILE A 37 -1.62 0.59 9.62
C ILE A 37 -0.69 0.77 8.43
N CYS A 38 -1.01 1.71 7.54
CA CYS A 38 -0.20 2.05 6.38
C CYS A 38 1.06 2.84 6.78
N GLY A 39 2.14 2.72 6.00
CA GLY A 39 3.35 3.52 6.20
C GLY A 39 3.15 5.04 6.06
N SER A 40 2.00 5.50 5.53
CA SER A 40 1.60 6.91 5.51
C SER A 40 0.90 7.38 6.77
N ASP A 41 0.26 6.47 7.54
CA ASP A 41 -0.55 6.81 8.71
C ASP A 41 0.26 7.53 9.81
N PRO A 42 1.52 7.17 10.12
CA PRO A 42 2.33 7.95 11.04
C PRO A 42 2.48 9.42 10.68
N LYS A 43 2.61 9.75 9.39
CA LYS A 43 2.70 11.15 8.95
C LYS A 43 1.37 11.88 9.09
N MET A 44 0.25 11.19 8.88
CA MET A 44 -1.10 11.72 9.08
C MET A 44 -1.41 11.91 10.56
N PHE A 45 -1.11 10.89 11.36
CA PHE A 45 -1.24 10.92 12.83
C PHE A 45 -0.46 12.08 13.46
N LEU A 46 0.79 12.33 13.03
CA LEU A 46 1.64 13.41 13.50
C LEU A 46 1.33 14.79 12.84
N GLY A 47 0.28 14.91 12.02
CA GLY A 47 -0.08 16.14 11.33
C GLY A 47 0.90 16.61 10.23
N ASN A 48 1.83 15.75 9.83
CA ASN A 48 2.89 16.07 8.86
C ASN A 48 2.51 15.77 7.40
N HIS A 49 1.28 15.35 7.15
CA HIS A 49 0.79 15.05 5.79
C HIS A 49 -0.07 16.21 5.27
N SER A 50 0.30 16.77 4.12
CA SER A 50 -0.32 18.00 3.57
C SER A 50 -1.79 17.87 3.18
N GLN A 51 -2.31 16.65 3.01
CA GLN A 51 -3.69 16.38 2.61
C GLN A 51 -4.59 15.93 3.77
N VAL A 52 -4.03 15.67 4.95
CA VAL A 52 -4.84 15.27 6.11
C VAL A 52 -5.71 16.44 6.59
N ARG A 53 -6.94 16.16 6.95
CA ARG A 53 -7.92 17.12 7.47
C ARG A 53 -8.43 16.65 8.82
N LEU A 54 -7.86 17.22 9.88
CA LEU A 54 -8.29 16.94 11.25
C LEU A 54 -9.64 17.63 11.56
N PRO A 55 -10.51 17.02 12.40
CA PRO A 55 -10.35 15.70 12.96
C PRO A 55 -10.58 14.59 11.90
N VAL A 56 -9.90 13.47 12.02
CA VAL A 56 -9.96 12.39 11.03
C VAL A 56 -9.98 11.00 11.68
N ILE A 57 -10.77 10.09 11.12
CA ILE A 57 -10.65 8.66 11.35
C ILE A 57 -9.68 8.13 10.30
N LEU A 58 -8.52 7.61 10.71
CA LEU A 58 -7.54 7.03 9.80
C LEU A 58 -7.98 5.64 9.30
N GLY A 59 -7.12 4.99 8.50
CA GLY A 59 -7.31 3.63 8.01
C GLY A 59 -7.96 3.56 6.62
N HIS A 60 -7.21 2.98 5.68
CA HIS A 60 -7.60 2.86 4.27
C HIS A 60 -7.14 1.54 3.64
N GLU A 61 -6.53 0.65 4.41
CA GLU A 61 -6.16 -0.71 4.03
C GLU A 61 -7.10 -1.67 4.76
N VAL A 62 -8.33 -1.89 4.24
CA VAL A 62 -9.46 -2.46 4.98
C VAL A 62 -10.07 -3.67 4.30
N VAL A 63 -10.51 -4.64 5.11
CA VAL A 63 -11.45 -5.70 4.75
C VAL A 63 -12.60 -5.71 5.74
N GLY A 64 -13.79 -6.07 5.29
CA GLY A 64 -14.96 -6.18 6.15
C GLY A 64 -16.14 -6.83 5.44
N PHE A 65 -17.28 -6.84 6.12
CA PHE A 65 -18.52 -7.38 5.63
C PHE A 65 -19.51 -6.26 5.30
N VAL A 66 -20.23 -6.39 4.21
CA VAL A 66 -21.31 -5.47 3.85
C VAL A 66 -22.41 -5.59 4.92
N ALA A 67 -22.59 -4.54 5.72
CA ALA A 67 -23.61 -4.49 6.76
C ALA A 67 -24.95 -3.97 6.22
N GLU A 68 -24.90 -3.00 5.28
CA GLU A 68 -26.05 -2.43 4.61
C GLU A 68 -25.60 -1.95 3.22
N VAL A 69 -26.48 -2.06 2.23
CA VAL A 69 -26.21 -1.63 0.84
C VAL A 69 -27.47 -1.16 0.14
N GLY A 70 -27.41 -0.03 -0.54
CA GLY A 70 -28.49 0.47 -1.35
C GLY A 70 -28.60 -0.27 -2.68
N ASP A 71 -29.81 -0.30 -3.27
CA ASP A 71 -30.11 -1.11 -4.45
C ASP A 71 -29.23 -0.79 -5.68
N ALA A 72 -28.91 0.48 -5.89
CA ALA A 72 -28.04 0.90 -6.99
C ALA A 72 -26.57 0.53 -6.71
N ALA A 73 -26.11 0.66 -5.48
CA ALA A 73 -24.77 0.22 -5.06
C ALA A 73 -24.60 -1.29 -5.18
N ALA A 74 -25.61 -2.08 -4.73
CA ALA A 74 -25.63 -3.53 -4.85
C ALA A 74 -25.44 -3.98 -6.30
N LYS A 75 -26.17 -3.37 -7.23
CA LYS A 75 -26.04 -3.65 -8.67
C LYS A 75 -24.69 -3.20 -9.25
N THR A 76 -24.22 -2.01 -8.86
CA THR A 76 -22.97 -1.43 -9.38
C THR A 76 -21.74 -2.23 -8.96
N TYR A 77 -21.71 -2.67 -7.70
CA TYR A 77 -20.58 -3.40 -7.11
C TYR A 77 -20.74 -4.92 -7.19
N GLY A 78 -21.93 -5.41 -7.50
CA GLY A 78 -22.25 -6.85 -7.50
C GLY A 78 -22.20 -7.46 -6.11
N VAL A 79 -22.61 -6.72 -5.07
CA VAL A 79 -22.51 -7.14 -3.65
C VAL A 79 -23.87 -7.12 -2.96
N GLY A 80 -24.02 -7.96 -1.95
CA GLY A 80 -25.16 -8.01 -1.04
C GLY A 80 -24.74 -7.94 0.42
N VAL A 81 -25.72 -7.79 1.32
CA VAL A 81 -25.47 -7.84 2.77
C VAL A 81 -24.86 -9.18 3.14
N GLY A 82 -23.78 -9.13 3.94
CA GLY A 82 -23.01 -10.30 4.36
C GLY A 82 -21.83 -10.64 3.45
N ASP A 83 -21.74 -10.05 2.25
CA ASP A 83 -20.57 -10.23 1.39
C ASP A 83 -19.32 -9.65 2.02
N ARG A 84 -18.21 -10.36 1.88
CA ARG A 84 -16.91 -9.95 2.38
C ARG A 84 -16.13 -9.24 1.28
N ILE A 85 -15.74 -7.99 1.54
CA ILE A 85 -15.11 -7.13 0.54
C ILE A 85 -13.90 -6.38 1.11
N VAL A 86 -13.03 -5.96 0.19
CA VAL A 86 -12.05 -4.89 0.42
C VAL A 86 -12.48 -3.64 -0.35
N VAL A 87 -12.11 -2.48 0.20
CA VAL A 87 -12.43 -1.18 -0.40
C VAL A 87 -11.12 -0.49 -0.78
N GLU A 88 -11.05 0.04 -2.02
CA GLU A 88 -9.90 0.85 -2.43
C GLU A 88 -9.89 2.20 -1.71
N PRO A 89 -8.70 2.77 -1.42
CA PRO A 89 -8.62 4.02 -0.67
C PRO A 89 -9.18 5.23 -1.41
N TYR A 90 -9.20 5.23 -2.74
CA TYR A 90 -9.56 6.42 -3.53
C TYR A 90 -11.01 6.40 -3.99
N ILE A 91 -11.66 7.55 -3.84
CA ILE A 91 -13.03 7.79 -4.31
C ILE A 91 -12.94 8.62 -5.58
N MET A 92 -13.32 8.05 -6.71
CA MET A 92 -13.25 8.73 -8.01
C MET A 92 -14.46 9.60 -8.26
N CYS A 93 -14.26 10.73 -8.93
CA CYS A 93 -15.40 11.56 -9.42
C CYS A 93 -16.05 11.00 -10.69
N GLY A 94 -15.38 10.10 -11.40
CA GLY A 94 -15.85 9.47 -12.64
C GLY A 94 -15.88 10.38 -13.89
N ALA A 95 -15.58 11.68 -13.75
CA ALA A 95 -15.79 12.66 -14.85
C ALA A 95 -14.52 13.38 -15.30
N CYS A 96 -13.49 13.52 -14.45
CA CYS A 96 -12.26 14.20 -14.84
C CYS A 96 -11.36 13.32 -15.72
N SER A 97 -10.44 13.95 -16.47
CA SER A 97 -9.52 13.24 -17.36
C SER A 97 -8.72 12.13 -16.66
N TYR A 98 -8.28 12.35 -15.42
CA TYR A 98 -7.57 11.32 -14.65
C TYR A 98 -8.46 10.11 -14.33
N CYS A 99 -9.70 10.32 -13.92
CA CYS A 99 -10.64 9.22 -13.68
C CYS A 99 -10.98 8.46 -14.96
N LEU A 100 -11.25 9.17 -16.06
CA LEU A 100 -11.60 8.59 -17.36
C LEU A 100 -10.44 7.80 -17.99
N THR A 101 -9.19 8.18 -17.71
CA THR A 101 -7.99 7.48 -18.18
C THR A 101 -7.46 6.42 -17.19
N GLY A 102 -8.23 6.12 -16.14
CA GLY A 102 -7.88 5.09 -15.17
C GLY A 102 -6.78 5.47 -14.17
N ASN A 103 -6.56 6.77 -13.97
CA ASN A 103 -5.61 7.32 -12.99
C ASN A 103 -6.34 8.03 -11.83
N TYR A 104 -7.41 7.45 -11.34
CA TYR A 104 -8.31 8.07 -10.35
C TYR A 104 -7.65 8.42 -9.01
N GLN A 105 -6.51 7.80 -8.66
CA GLN A 105 -5.68 8.22 -7.51
C GLN A 105 -5.14 9.67 -7.67
N LEU A 106 -5.20 10.21 -8.89
CA LEU A 106 -4.85 11.60 -9.23
C LEU A 106 -6.08 12.46 -9.55
N CYS A 107 -7.27 12.04 -9.09
CA CYS A 107 -8.52 12.75 -9.38
C CYS A 107 -8.39 14.26 -9.16
N ALA A 108 -8.74 15.06 -10.19
CA ALA A 108 -8.66 16.52 -10.15
C ALA A 108 -9.73 17.15 -9.24
N ASN A 109 -10.85 16.46 -9.04
CA ASN A 109 -11.98 16.94 -8.25
C ASN A 109 -11.86 16.52 -6.79
N GLY A 110 -10.80 17.01 -6.12
CA GLY A 110 -10.65 16.97 -4.68
C GLY A 110 -9.85 15.82 -4.09
N LYS A 111 -9.33 14.86 -4.88
CA LYS A 111 -8.54 13.71 -4.39
C LYS A 111 -9.15 13.09 -3.12
N ARG A 112 -10.44 12.74 -3.18
CA ARG A 112 -11.14 12.14 -2.05
C ARG A 112 -10.59 10.75 -1.76
N ALA A 113 -10.22 10.51 -0.50
CA ALA A 113 -9.71 9.21 -0.08
C ALA A 113 -10.07 8.92 1.37
N TYR A 114 -10.41 7.68 1.63
CA TYR A 114 -10.71 7.18 2.96
C TYR A 114 -9.49 7.30 3.88
N GLY A 115 -9.75 7.60 5.14
CA GLY A 115 -8.72 7.57 6.16
C GLY A 115 -7.76 8.75 6.15
N PHE A 116 -7.94 9.80 5.30
CA PHE A 116 -7.06 10.97 5.38
C PHE A 116 -7.57 12.29 4.78
N THR A 117 -8.34 12.29 3.67
CA THR A 117 -8.73 13.57 3.05
C THR A 117 -10.10 14.07 3.46
N LEU A 118 -10.88 13.25 4.14
CA LEU A 118 -12.23 13.54 4.58
C LEU A 118 -12.27 13.58 6.11
N SER A 119 -12.64 14.78 6.65
CA SER A 119 -12.82 14.95 8.09
C SER A 119 -14.02 14.16 8.60
N CYS A 120 -13.92 13.62 9.82
CA CYS A 120 -15.04 12.97 10.48
C CYS A 120 -16.09 13.97 11.06
N ASP A 121 -15.92 15.27 10.87
CA ASP A 121 -16.95 16.28 11.12
C ASP A 121 -17.95 16.41 9.95
N ILE A 122 -17.62 15.80 8.80
CA ILE A 122 -18.48 15.84 7.62
C ILE A 122 -19.34 14.58 7.60
N GLU A 123 -20.67 14.74 7.56
CA GLU A 123 -21.58 13.61 7.38
C GLU A 123 -21.19 12.79 6.12
N PRO A 124 -21.28 11.46 6.20
CA PRO A 124 -21.78 10.61 7.26
C PRO A 124 -20.71 10.17 8.31
N TYR A 125 -19.68 10.94 8.53
CA TYR A 125 -18.67 10.87 9.59
C TYR A 125 -17.66 9.71 9.49
N LEU A 126 -18.09 8.51 9.14
CA LEU A 126 -17.30 7.27 9.17
C LEU A 126 -16.43 7.10 7.89
N TRP A 127 -15.55 8.07 7.63
CA TRP A 127 -14.71 8.14 6.42
C TRP A 127 -13.38 7.39 6.50
N GLY A 128 -13.15 6.59 7.53
CA GLY A 128 -11.93 5.82 7.72
C GLY A 128 -12.20 4.54 8.49
N ALA A 129 -11.30 3.57 8.35
CA ALA A 129 -11.50 2.22 8.86
C ALA A 129 -10.93 1.98 10.27
N TYR A 130 -10.35 3.00 10.95
CA TYR A 130 -10.07 2.86 12.38
C TYR A 130 -11.37 3.05 13.17
N SER A 131 -12.35 2.22 12.85
CA SER A 131 -13.71 2.25 13.36
C SER A 131 -14.37 0.88 13.22
N GLU A 132 -15.45 0.63 13.95
CA GLU A 132 -16.26 -0.59 13.82
C GLU A 132 -16.97 -0.66 12.47
N TYR A 133 -17.32 0.50 11.90
CA TYR A 133 -18.01 0.61 10.60
C TYR A 133 -17.38 1.71 9.77
N MET A 134 -17.34 1.50 8.46
CA MET A 134 -16.90 2.50 7.48
C MET A 134 -17.99 2.75 6.45
N TYR A 135 -18.29 4.02 6.19
CA TYR A 135 -19.18 4.41 5.09
C TYR A 135 -18.44 4.32 3.77
N VAL A 136 -19.06 3.70 2.77
CA VAL A 136 -18.52 3.58 1.43
C VAL A 136 -19.38 4.35 0.45
N SER A 137 -18.84 5.46 -0.05
CA SER A 137 -19.56 6.43 -0.88
C SER A 137 -19.61 6.02 -2.34
N PRO A 138 -20.53 6.58 -3.14
CA PRO A 138 -20.50 6.47 -4.59
C PRO A 138 -19.12 6.88 -5.15
N GLY A 139 -18.69 6.20 -6.22
CA GLY A 139 -17.38 6.40 -6.82
C GLY A 139 -16.24 5.61 -6.17
N SER A 140 -16.54 4.78 -5.18
CA SER A 140 -15.59 3.83 -4.61
C SER A 140 -15.40 2.61 -5.52
N LYS A 141 -14.37 1.83 -5.25
CA LYS A 141 -14.17 0.49 -5.83
C LYS A 141 -14.08 -0.52 -4.72
N VAL A 142 -14.83 -1.60 -4.89
CA VAL A 142 -14.88 -2.71 -3.95
C VAL A 142 -14.57 -4.02 -4.69
N HIS A 143 -14.01 -4.99 -3.96
CA HIS A 143 -13.65 -6.29 -4.54
C HIS A 143 -14.00 -7.40 -3.56
N HIS A 144 -14.56 -8.50 -4.08
CA HIS A 144 -14.93 -9.67 -3.28
C HIS A 144 -13.71 -10.44 -2.77
N ILE A 145 -13.77 -10.81 -1.50
CA ILE A 145 -12.79 -11.67 -0.83
C ILE A 145 -13.46 -12.99 -0.47
N LYS A 146 -12.82 -14.09 -0.86
CA LYS A 146 -13.27 -15.43 -0.52
C LYS A 146 -13.26 -15.66 1.00
N PRO A 147 -14.24 -16.42 1.54
CA PRO A 147 -14.34 -16.66 2.98
C PRO A 147 -13.08 -17.27 3.62
N GLU A 148 -12.39 -18.17 2.89
CA GLU A 148 -11.19 -18.88 3.36
C GLU A 148 -9.92 -18.01 3.41
N VAL A 149 -9.93 -16.79 2.87
CA VAL A 149 -8.78 -15.88 2.91
C VAL A 149 -8.63 -15.28 4.31
N PRO A 150 -7.44 -15.33 4.95
CA PRO A 150 -7.23 -14.66 6.22
C PRO A 150 -7.47 -13.15 6.12
N ALA A 151 -8.07 -12.54 7.15
CA ALA A 151 -8.33 -11.11 7.20
C ALA A 151 -7.05 -10.28 7.03
N ASN A 152 -5.94 -10.75 7.60
CA ASN A 152 -4.63 -10.12 7.48
C ASN A 152 -4.06 -10.12 6.06
N ALA A 153 -4.41 -11.11 5.24
CA ALA A 153 -4.06 -11.08 3.82
C ALA A 153 -4.98 -10.14 3.04
N ALA A 154 -6.28 -10.18 3.34
CA ALA A 154 -7.29 -9.41 2.63
C ALA A 154 -7.13 -7.90 2.81
N CYS A 155 -6.86 -7.41 4.04
CA CYS A 155 -6.67 -5.97 4.29
C CYS A 155 -5.45 -5.39 3.56
N LEU A 156 -4.52 -6.22 3.09
CA LEU A 156 -3.34 -5.81 2.33
C LEU A 156 -3.58 -5.70 0.80
N ALA A 157 -4.83 -5.78 0.34
CA ALA A 157 -5.15 -5.72 -1.09
C ALA A 157 -4.58 -4.46 -1.79
N SER A 158 -4.66 -3.30 -1.13
CA SER A 158 -4.04 -2.06 -1.63
C SER A 158 -2.53 -2.12 -1.68
N VAL A 159 -1.89 -2.77 -0.70
CA VAL A 159 -0.42 -2.95 -0.65
C VAL A 159 0.05 -3.83 -1.81
N ILE A 160 -0.62 -4.96 -2.05
CA ILE A 160 -0.31 -5.85 -3.18
C ILE A 160 -0.59 -5.14 -4.50
N GLY A 161 -1.68 -4.36 -4.59
CA GLY A 161 -1.99 -3.53 -5.75
C GLY A 161 -0.89 -2.51 -6.07
N ASN A 162 -0.28 -1.91 -5.07
CA ASN A 162 0.89 -1.04 -5.24
C ASN A 162 2.07 -1.78 -5.88
N GLY A 163 2.44 -2.96 -5.36
CA GLY A 163 3.51 -3.78 -5.93
C GLY A 163 3.26 -4.11 -7.41
N ILE A 164 2.03 -4.52 -7.75
CA ILE A 164 1.61 -4.78 -9.13
C ILE A 164 1.77 -3.53 -10.00
N ARG A 165 1.34 -2.36 -9.50
CA ARG A 165 1.46 -1.10 -10.22
C ARG A 165 2.91 -0.76 -10.52
N TRP A 166 3.79 -0.91 -9.54
CA TRP A 166 5.19 -0.52 -9.70
C TRP A 166 5.96 -1.46 -10.61
N ILE A 167 5.75 -2.76 -10.47
CA ILE A 167 6.42 -3.76 -11.31
C ILE A 167 5.85 -3.76 -12.73
N ARG A 168 4.52 -3.91 -12.88
CA ARG A 168 3.91 -4.10 -14.20
C ARG A 168 3.63 -2.80 -14.94
N ARG A 169 2.91 -1.84 -14.29
CA ARG A 169 2.48 -0.63 -15.01
C ARG A 169 3.57 0.40 -15.16
N LYS A 170 4.30 0.68 -14.08
CA LYS A 170 5.36 1.70 -14.08
C LYS A 170 6.67 1.10 -14.54
N GLY A 171 7.04 -0.01 -13.96
CA GLY A 171 8.26 -0.74 -14.28
C GLY A 171 8.23 -1.46 -15.63
N LYS A 172 7.03 -1.69 -16.20
CA LYS A 172 6.87 -2.38 -17.50
C LYS A 172 7.62 -3.72 -17.55
N ALA A 173 7.65 -4.43 -16.41
CA ALA A 173 8.39 -5.68 -16.24
C ALA A 173 8.04 -6.69 -17.33
N GLN A 174 9.07 -7.34 -17.87
CA GLN A 174 8.97 -8.38 -18.88
C GLN A 174 9.44 -9.72 -18.30
N PHE A 175 8.98 -10.81 -18.91
CA PHE A 175 9.44 -12.15 -18.57
C PHE A 175 10.97 -12.27 -18.78
N GLY A 176 11.68 -12.87 -17.81
CA GLY A 176 13.12 -13.09 -17.88
C GLY A 176 13.99 -11.87 -17.52
N GLU A 177 13.40 -10.71 -17.21
CA GLU A 177 14.16 -9.54 -16.77
C GLU A 177 14.61 -9.66 -15.30
N SER A 178 15.58 -8.82 -14.91
CA SER A 178 16.11 -8.72 -13.55
C SER A 178 15.58 -7.45 -12.86
N VAL A 179 15.17 -7.56 -11.59
CA VAL A 179 14.75 -6.42 -10.77
C VAL A 179 15.52 -6.33 -9.47
N VAL A 180 15.89 -5.09 -9.10
CA VAL A 180 16.38 -4.74 -7.74
C VAL A 180 15.27 -4.05 -6.98
N ILE A 181 14.88 -4.60 -5.83
CA ILE A 181 13.88 -4.05 -4.92
C ILE A 181 14.60 -3.53 -3.67
N LEU A 182 14.55 -2.22 -3.45
CA LEU A 182 15.19 -1.56 -2.33
C LEU A 182 14.25 -1.48 -1.14
N GLY A 183 14.53 -2.25 -0.10
CA GLY A 183 13.79 -2.32 1.15
C GLY A 183 12.79 -3.48 1.22
N PRO A 184 13.00 -4.46 2.13
CA PRO A 184 12.12 -5.62 2.32
C PRO A 184 10.93 -5.34 3.27
N GLY A 185 10.43 -4.10 3.32
CA GLY A 185 9.18 -3.76 4.00
C GLY A 185 7.95 -4.22 3.21
N ALA A 186 6.74 -3.97 3.72
CA ALA A 186 5.49 -4.43 3.10
C ALA A 186 5.37 -4.09 1.61
N GLN A 187 5.83 -2.90 1.21
CA GLN A 187 5.79 -2.46 -0.18
C GLN A 187 6.82 -3.21 -1.04
N GLY A 188 8.02 -3.46 -0.52
CA GLY A 188 9.02 -4.28 -1.19
C GLY A 188 8.55 -5.74 -1.33
N LEU A 189 7.95 -6.31 -0.28
CA LEU A 189 7.37 -7.66 -0.31
C LEU A 189 6.24 -7.78 -1.35
N ALA A 190 5.38 -6.77 -1.45
CA ALA A 190 4.37 -6.71 -2.50
C ALA A 190 4.99 -6.64 -3.92
N SER A 191 6.12 -5.92 -4.05
CA SER A 191 6.88 -5.86 -5.31
C SER A 191 7.54 -7.19 -5.65
N VAL A 192 8.03 -7.95 -4.65
CA VAL A 192 8.55 -9.33 -4.86
C VAL A 192 7.45 -10.24 -5.42
N ILE A 193 6.26 -10.25 -4.80
CA ILE A 193 5.12 -11.03 -5.29
C ILE A 193 4.78 -10.63 -6.73
N ALA A 194 4.72 -9.33 -7.02
CA ALA A 194 4.39 -8.84 -8.35
C ALA A 194 5.47 -9.20 -9.40
N ALA A 195 6.75 -9.20 -9.02
CA ALA A 195 7.87 -9.59 -9.88
C ALA A 195 7.84 -11.10 -10.18
N GLN A 196 7.53 -11.91 -9.17
CA GLN A 196 7.34 -13.36 -9.32
C GLN A 196 6.17 -13.67 -10.27
N GLU A 197 5.04 -12.97 -10.14
CA GLU A 197 3.88 -13.10 -11.02
C GLU A 197 4.15 -12.56 -12.46
N ALA A 198 5.12 -11.66 -12.62
CA ALA A 198 5.56 -11.17 -13.92
C ALA A 198 6.57 -12.11 -14.61
N GLY A 199 7.05 -13.16 -13.91
CA GLY A 199 8.03 -14.10 -14.44
C GLY A 199 9.43 -13.52 -14.58
N MET A 200 9.82 -12.58 -13.69
CA MET A 200 11.17 -12.04 -13.69
C MET A 200 12.18 -13.08 -13.22
N GLU A 201 13.35 -13.12 -13.86
CA GLU A 201 14.38 -14.14 -13.62
C GLU A 201 15.13 -13.89 -12.31
N ASN A 202 15.69 -12.68 -12.15
CA ASN A 202 16.40 -12.29 -10.94
C ASN A 202 15.59 -11.27 -10.14
N ILE A 203 15.10 -11.68 -8.99
CA ILE A 203 14.39 -10.83 -8.04
C ILE A 203 15.33 -10.60 -6.85
N ILE A 204 16.05 -9.47 -6.89
CA ILE A 204 17.11 -9.13 -5.96
C ILE A 204 16.54 -8.13 -4.93
N VAL A 205 16.51 -8.53 -3.65
CA VAL A 205 16.04 -7.66 -2.57
C VAL A 205 17.23 -7.13 -1.78
N VAL A 206 17.34 -5.81 -1.71
CA VAL A 206 18.42 -5.09 -1.01
C VAL A 206 17.87 -4.47 0.28
N GLY A 207 18.54 -4.69 1.40
CA GLY A 207 18.11 -4.19 2.72
C GLY A 207 19.26 -4.16 3.71
N LEU A 208 18.93 -3.97 4.99
CA LEU A 208 19.84 -3.90 6.12
C LEU A 208 19.78 -5.19 6.96
N GLY A 209 20.80 -5.50 7.73
CA GLY A 209 20.82 -6.69 8.60
C GLY A 209 19.64 -6.76 9.58
N ARG A 210 19.14 -5.61 10.04
CA ARG A 210 17.93 -5.54 10.89
C ARG A 210 16.62 -5.94 10.20
N ASP A 211 16.63 -6.05 8.88
CA ASP A 211 15.44 -6.40 8.07
C ASP A 211 15.24 -7.94 7.94
N GLU A 212 15.70 -8.72 8.91
CA GLU A 212 15.72 -10.19 8.89
C GLU A 212 14.34 -10.79 8.58
N VAL A 213 13.27 -10.29 9.24
CA VAL A 213 11.89 -10.75 8.99
C VAL A 213 11.47 -10.45 7.55
N GLY A 214 11.80 -9.26 7.05
CA GLY A 214 11.53 -8.87 5.67
C GLY A 214 12.27 -9.73 4.65
N PHE A 215 13.54 -10.01 4.87
CA PHE A 215 14.33 -10.89 4.02
C PHE A 215 13.79 -12.33 3.97
N ARG A 216 13.41 -12.88 5.13
CA ARG A 216 12.80 -14.21 5.21
C ARG A 216 11.51 -14.26 4.41
N LEU A 217 10.61 -13.27 4.57
CA LEU A 217 9.37 -13.21 3.81
C LEU A 217 9.62 -12.96 2.31
N ALA A 218 10.59 -12.11 1.95
CA ALA A 218 10.97 -11.90 0.56
C ALA A 218 11.39 -13.22 -0.11
N LYS A 219 12.20 -14.04 0.58
CA LYS A 219 12.60 -15.37 0.09
C LYS A 219 11.39 -16.29 -0.07
N GLU A 220 10.50 -16.33 0.92
CA GLU A 220 9.27 -17.14 0.87
C GLU A 220 8.36 -16.71 -0.29
N PHE A 221 8.32 -15.42 -0.62
CA PHE A 221 7.49 -14.88 -1.71
C PHE A 221 8.14 -14.96 -3.10
N GLY A 222 9.37 -15.46 -3.19
CA GLY A 222 10.00 -15.73 -4.47
C GLY A 222 11.19 -14.84 -4.81
N ALA A 223 11.74 -14.06 -3.88
CA ALA A 223 13.01 -13.39 -4.11
C ALA A 223 14.11 -14.44 -4.38
N THR A 224 14.84 -14.25 -5.47
CA THR A 224 15.94 -15.16 -5.85
C THR A 224 17.20 -14.87 -5.06
N HIS A 225 17.46 -13.59 -4.77
CA HIS A 225 18.65 -13.11 -4.07
C HIS A 225 18.31 -12.08 -3.00
N LEU A 226 19.04 -12.15 -1.89
CA LEU A 226 18.94 -11.22 -0.77
C LEU A 226 20.29 -10.58 -0.55
N VAL A 227 20.37 -9.26 -0.49
CA VAL A 227 21.62 -8.51 -0.35
C VAL A 227 21.54 -7.61 0.88
N ASP A 228 22.34 -7.90 1.88
CA ASP A 228 22.52 -7.09 3.08
C ASP A 228 23.68 -6.12 2.85
N VAL A 229 23.36 -4.82 2.73
CA VAL A 229 24.36 -3.77 2.43
C VAL A 229 25.35 -3.51 3.58
N GLU A 230 25.06 -4.03 4.78
CA GLU A 230 25.98 -3.95 5.92
C GLU A 230 27.04 -5.04 5.87
N LYS A 231 26.83 -6.10 5.07
CA LYS A 231 27.75 -7.25 4.96
C LYS A 231 28.49 -7.32 3.63
N SER A 232 27.95 -6.72 2.58
CA SER A 232 28.54 -6.82 1.23
C SER A 232 28.19 -5.60 0.38
N ASP A 233 29.02 -5.35 -0.64
CA ASP A 233 28.77 -4.32 -1.65
C ASP A 233 27.58 -4.73 -2.54
N ALA A 234 26.49 -3.99 -2.44
CA ALA A 234 25.27 -4.32 -3.17
C ALA A 234 25.44 -4.14 -4.69
N LEU A 235 26.24 -3.18 -5.14
CA LEU A 235 26.48 -2.96 -6.56
C LEU A 235 27.23 -4.13 -7.18
N GLU A 236 28.28 -4.59 -6.51
CA GLU A 236 29.06 -5.76 -6.95
C GLU A 236 28.22 -7.04 -6.92
N ASN A 237 27.37 -7.24 -5.90
CA ASN A 237 26.43 -8.37 -5.87
C ASN A 237 25.47 -8.35 -7.06
N VAL A 238 24.82 -7.20 -7.34
CA VAL A 238 23.93 -7.06 -8.50
C VAL A 238 24.66 -7.37 -9.80
N LYS A 239 25.88 -6.86 -9.96
CA LYS A 239 26.72 -7.12 -11.14
C LYS A 239 27.03 -8.61 -11.31
N GLN A 240 27.38 -9.31 -10.24
CA GLN A 240 27.65 -10.75 -10.27
C GLN A 240 26.40 -11.56 -10.60
N ILE A 241 25.26 -11.27 -9.93
CA ILE A 241 23.99 -11.97 -10.12
C ILE A 241 23.51 -11.81 -11.57
N THR A 242 23.71 -10.65 -12.17
CA THR A 242 23.28 -10.33 -13.53
C THR A 242 24.36 -10.58 -14.59
N GLU A 243 25.46 -11.24 -14.23
CA GLU A 243 26.58 -11.54 -15.14
C GLU A 243 27.15 -10.28 -15.84
N GLY A 244 27.19 -9.16 -15.09
CA GLY A 244 27.67 -7.86 -15.58
C GLY A 244 26.67 -7.03 -16.36
N ARG A 245 25.47 -7.57 -16.68
CA ARG A 245 24.42 -6.85 -17.45
C ARG A 245 23.74 -5.75 -16.67
N MET A 246 23.72 -5.82 -15.35
CA MET A 246 22.95 -5.00 -14.42
C MET A 246 21.43 -5.25 -14.54
N ALA A 247 20.62 -4.65 -13.64
CA ALA A 247 19.19 -4.89 -13.61
C ALA A 247 18.41 -4.07 -14.66
N ASP A 248 17.32 -4.65 -15.14
CA ASP A 248 16.39 -3.99 -16.07
C ASP A 248 15.50 -2.97 -15.36
N LEU A 249 15.16 -3.27 -14.10
CA LEU A 249 14.25 -2.49 -13.27
C LEU A 249 14.83 -2.34 -11.87
N ALA A 250 14.69 -1.14 -11.28
CA ALA A 250 14.84 -0.93 -9.84
C ALA A 250 13.58 -0.30 -9.27
N VAL A 251 13.16 -0.75 -8.07
CA VAL A 251 12.00 -0.20 -7.34
C VAL A 251 12.43 0.25 -5.97
N GLU A 252 12.27 1.53 -5.67
CA GLU A 252 12.64 2.14 -4.40
C GLU A 252 11.44 2.14 -3.44
N CYS A 253 11.52 1.35 -2.37
CA CYS A 253 10.45 1.16 -1.39
C CYS A 253 10.79 1.65 0.02
N THR A 254 11.97 2.25 0.23
CA THR A 254 12.44 2.64 1.57
C THR A 254 12.08 4.08 1.94
N GLY A 255 12.06 5.00 0.97
CA GLY A 255 11.99 6.44 1.19
C GLY A 255 13.26 7.00 1.84
N ASN A 256 14.35 6.25 1.86
CA ASN A 256 15.65 6.70 2.35
C ASN A 256 16.36 7.51 1.26
N VAL A 257 16.86 8.68 1.63
CA VAL A 257 17.51 9.63 0.70
C VAL A 257 18.70 9.00 -0.02
N GLN A 258 19.51 8.22 0.70
CA GLN A 258 20.68 7.56 0.13
C GLN A 258 20.28 6.42 -0.81
N SER A 259 19.31 5.59 -0.41
CA SER A 259 18.77 4.51 -1.24
C SER A 259 18.20 5.02 -2.57
N ILE A 260 17.50 6.17 -2.54
CA ILE A 260 17.01 6.83 -3.75
C ILE A 260 18.14 7.21 -4.69
N GLY A 261 19.23 7.79 -4.15
CA GLY A 261 20.39 8.21 -4.93
C GLY A 261 21.13 7.05 -5.58
N THR A 262 21.33 5.97 -4.84
CA THR A 262 22.10 4.80 -5.31
C THR A 262 21.29 3.86 -6.22
N GLY A 263 19.95 3.93 -6.19
CA GLY A 263 19.08 3.03 -6.97
C GLY A 263 19.35 3.01 -8.47
N ILE A 264 19.82 4.15 -9.04
CA ILE A 264 20.18 4.24 -10.46
C ILE A 264 21.47 3.49 -10.82
N ASP A 265 22.33 3.20 -9.83
CA ASP A 265 23.59 2.49 -10.07
C ASP A 265 23.36 1.01 -10.42
N TYR A 266 22.30 0.41 -9.90
CA TYR A 266 21.94 -0.97 -10.16
C TYR A 266 21.40 -1.24 -11.58
N LEU A 267 21.12 -0.17 -12.34
CA LEU A 267 20.45 -0.29 -13.63
C LEU A 267 21.44 -0.41 -14.79
N ARG A 268 21.10 -1.26 -15.77
CA ARG A 268 21.72 -1.28 -17.08
C ARG A 268 21.38 0.00 -17.90
N PRO A 269 22.07 0.27 -19.01
CA PRO A 269 21.58 1.24 -19.98
C PRO A 269 20.14 0.93 -20.41
N GLN A 270 19.32 1.97 -20.57
CA GLN A 270 17.89 1.91 -20.84
C GLN A 270 17.09 1.17 -19.75
N GLY A 271 17.62 1.10 -18.53
CA GLY A 271 16.94 0.56 -17.36
C GLY A 271 15.85 1.51 -16.87
N ARG A 272 14.95 0.97 -16.05
CA ARG A 272 13.76 1.68 -15.52
C ARG A 272 13.86 1.80 -14.01
N TYR A 273 13.62 2.99 -13.49
CA TYR A 273 13.61 3.26 -12.06
C TYR A 273 12.24 3.72 -11.58
N VAL A 274 11.64 3.00 -10.65
CA VAL A 274 10.36 3.38 -10.02
C VAL A 274 10.61 3.89 -8.60
N LEU A 275 10.34 5.17 -8.37
CA LEU A 275 10.36 5.82 -7.06
C LEU A 275 8.96 5.63 -6.42
N ALA A 276 8.84 4.68 -5.52
CA ALA A 276 7.57 4.27 -4.91
C ALA A 276 7.35 4.84 -3.51
N SER A 277 8.37 5.42 -2.90
CA SER A 277 8.31 5.98 -1.56
C SER A 277 8.53 7.48 -1.53
N VAL A 278 8.13 8.13 -0.44
CA VAL A 278 8.33 9.56 -0.21
C VAL A 278 9.31 9.81 0.93
N THR A 279 10.22 10.78 0.75
CA THR A 279 11.28 11.14 1.71
C THR A 279 10.82 12.01 2.88
N GLY A 280 9.55 12.47 2.88
CA GLY A 280 9.07 13.46 3.84
C GLY A 280 9.67 14.87 3.64
N LYS A 281 9.75 15.31 2.37
CA LYS A 281 10.31 16.60 1.93
C LYS A 281 11.84 16.74 2.03
N LYS A 282 12.57 15.68 2.37
CA LYS A 282 14.03 15.69 2.33
C LYS A 282 14.49 15.59 0.87
N LEU A 283 15.50 16.36 0.52
CA LEU A 283 16.13 16.30 -0.80
C LEU A 283 16.95 15.01 -0.93
N ALA A 284 16.79 14.29 -2.04
CA ALA A 284 17.58 13.12 -2.37
C ALA A 284 18.52 13.47 -3.55
N PRO A 285 19.83 13.38 -3.39
CA PRO A 285 20.76 13.62 -4.49
C PRO A 285 20.67 12.46 -5.49
N ILE A 286 20.49 12.78 -6.76
CA ILE A 286 20.56 11.83 -7.88
C ILE A 286 21.58 12.37 -8.88
N GLU A 287 22.52 11.54 -9.28
CA GLU A 287 23.51 11.90 -10.29
C GLU A 287 22.88 11.91 -11.69
N THR A 288 22.51 13.10 -12.16
CA THR A 288 21.75 13.26 -13.40
C THR A 288 22.52 12.82 -14.66
N ASP A 289 23.85 12.90 -14.64
CA ASP A 289 24.68 12.45 -15.77
C ASP A 289 24.54 10.95 -16.03
N LYS A 290 24.35 10.15 -14.96
CA LYS A 290 24.04 8.71 -15.11
C LYS A 290 22.69 8.47 -15.79
N ILE A 291 21.71 9.32 -15.52
CA ILE A 291 20.39 9.22 -16.17
C ILE A 291 20.54 9.47 -17.68
N VAL A 292 21.25 10.53 -18.04
CA VAL A 292 21.48 10.87 -19.45
C VAL A 292 22.35 9.82 -20.15
N ASN A 293 23.49 9.46 -19.56
CA ASN A 293 24.46 8.54 -20.19
C ASN A 293 23.95 7.12 -20.34
N LYS A 294 23.04 6.68 -19.45
CA LYS A 294 22.39 5.37 -19.52
C LYS A 294 21.00 5.41 -20.19
N GLU A 295 20.50 6.58 -20.61
CA GLU A 295 19.12 6.74 -21.13
C GLU A 295 18.05 6.13 -20.20
N LEU A 296 18.12 6.40 -18.89
CA LEU A 296 17.22 5.79 -17.91
C LEU A 296 15.81 6.39 -17.98
N GLU A 297 14.80 5.53 -17.82
CA GLU A 297 13.42 5.95 -17.59
C GLU A 297 13.12 6.01 -16.08
N ILE A 298 12.73 7.19 -15.57
CA ILE A 298 12.39 7.38 -14.16
C ILE A 298 10.89 7.62 -13.99
N TYR A 299 10.25 6.83 -13.13
CA TYR A 299 8.81 6.89 -12.88
C TYR A 299 8.49 7.17 -11.42
N GLY A 300 7.52 8.05 -11.16
CA GLY A 300 6.87 8.18 -9.86
C GLY A 300 5.81 7.11 -9.65
N GLY A 301 5.85 6.45 -8.50
CA GLY A 301 4.86 5.46 -8.09
C GLY A 301 3.95 6.00 -6.97
N TYR A 302 2.77 6.51 -7.30
CA TYR A 302 1.79 7.01 -6.32
C TYR A 302 0.52 6.17 -6.35
N GLY A 303 0.25 5.49 -5.25
CA GLY A 303 -0.95 4.68 -5.06
C GLY A 303 -1.15 3.58 -6.10
N GLN A 304 -2.35 3.08 -6.17
CA GLN A 304 -2.81 2.09 -7.15
C GLN A 304 -4.05 2.59 -7.90
N SER A 305 -4.28 2.06 -9.09
CA SER A 305 -5.52 2.24 -9.85
C SER A 305 -5.71 1.08 -10.80
N TRP A 306 -6.85 0.36 -10.70
CA TRP A 306 -7.13 -0.89 -11.42
C TRP A 306 -6.20 -2.07 -11.07
N ASP A 307 -5.23 -1.86 -10.20
CA ASP A 307 -4.23 -2.87 -9.83
C ASP A 307 -4.74 -3.75 -8.68
N VAL A 308 -5.71 -3.25 -7.89
CA VAL A 308 -6.28 -3.99 -6.75
C VAL A 308 -7.12 -5.18 -7.21
N GLU A 309 -7.76 -5.12 -8.37
CA GLU A 309 -8.45 -6.28 -8.95
C GLU A 309 -7.50 -7.48 -9.13
N LEU A 310 -6.28 -7.24 -9.66
CA LEU A 310 -5.26 -8.27 -9.81
C LEU A 310 -4.73 -8.71 -8.45
N ALA A 311 -4.54 -7.77 -7.52
CA ALA A 311 -4.12 -8.07 -6.15
C ALA A 311 -5.10 -9.03 -5.47
N VAL A 312 -6.40 -8.77 -5.60
CA VAL A 312 -7.45 -9.63 -5.05
C VAL A 312 -7.46 -11.02 -5.69
N LYS A 313 -7.19 -11.14 -6.99
CA LYS A 313 -7.01 -12.46 -7.65
C LYS A 313 -5.85 -13.23 -7.03
N ILE A 314 -4.71 -12.58 -6.78
CA ILE A 314 -3.54 -13.18 -6.12
C ILE A 314 -3.88 -13.60 -4.68
N ILE A 315 -4.50 -12.72 -3.91
CA ILE A 315 -4.91 -12.96 -2.52
C ILE A 315 -5.89 -14.14 -2.45
N ASN A 316 -6.92 -14.14 -3.30
CA ASN A 316 -7.94 -15.19 -3.37
C ASN A 316 -7.38 -16.54 -3.87
N SER A 317 -6.22 -16.55 -4.55
CA SER A 317 -5.56 -17.79 -4.97
C SER A 317 -4.87 -18.53 -3.84
N ARG A 318 -4.56 -17.83 -2.73
CA ARG A 318 -3.80 -18.36 -1.59
C ARG A 318 -2.41 -18.90 -1.95
N LYS A 319 -1.86 -18.48 -3.10
CA LYS A 319 -0.53 -18.90 -3.57
C LYS A 319 0.60 -18.41 -2.63
N TYR A 320 0.42 -17.27 -1.99
CA TYR A 320 1.37 -16.65 -1.07
C TYR A 320 0.75 -16.50 0.32
N ALA A 321 1.54 -16.70 1.36
CA ALA A 321 1.13 -16.48 2.76
C ALA A 321 1.19 -14.98 3.12
N ILE A 322 0.39 -14.15 2.40
CA ILE A 322 0.39 -12.68 2.48
C ILE A 322 0.07 -12.21 3.91
N GLU A 323 -0.74 -12.95 4.66
CA GLU A 323 -1.06 -12.68 6.05
C GLU A 323 0.16 -12.53 6.96
N LYS A 324 1.30 -13.15 6.63
CA LYS A 324 2.55 -13.05 7.40
C LYS A 324 3.18 -11.66 7.35
N ILE A 325 2.76 -10.79 6.43
CA ILE A 325 3.20 -9.38 6.38
C ILE A 325 2.66 -8.62 7.59
N ILE A 326 1.48 -8.99 8.11
CA ILE A 326 0.98 -8.50 9.41
C ILE A 326 1.71 -9.27 10.50
N THR A 327 2.60 -8.58 11.18
CA THR A 327 3.45 -9.17 12.24
C THR A 327 2.91 -8.94 13.64
N GLN A 328 2.04 -7.95 13.83
CA GLN A 328 1.37 -7.64 15.09
C GLN A 328 -0.09 -7.27 14.86
N GLU A 329 -0.93 -7.58 15.86
CA GLU A 329 -2.34 -7.21 15.90
C GLU A 329 -2.67 -6.54 17.23
N TYR A 330 -3.50 -5.51 17.18
CA TYR A 330 -4.01 -4.81 18.35
C TYR A 330 -5.53 -4.64 18.25
N PRO A 331 -6.27 -4.69 19.38
CA PRO A 331 -7.64 -4.21 19.41
C PRO A 331 -7.73 -2.76 18.94
N LEU A 332 -8.82 -2.36 18.29
CA LEU A 332 -9.04 -0.98 17.84
C LEU A 332 -8.86 0.05 18.96
N ALA A 333 -9.33 -0.26 20.17
CA ALA A 333 -9.18 0.61 21.34
C ALA A 333 -7.71 0.89 21.72
N GLN A 334 -6.77 0.07 21.26
CA GLN A 334 -5.32 0.25 21.47
C GLN A 334 -4.63 0.89 20.26
N ALA A 335 -5.36 1.62 19.41
CA ALA A 335 -4.80 2.26 18.21
C ALA A 335 -3.64 3.22 18.52
N GLN A 336 -3.65 3.88 19.67
CA GLN A 336 -2.55 4.73 20.14
C GLN A 336 -1.27 3.94 20.32
N GLU A 337 -1.33 2.87 21.11
CA GLU A 337 -0.20 1.96 21.38
C GLU A 337 0.31 1.31 20.09
N ALA A 338 -0.60 0.83 19.24
CA ALA A 338 -0.28 0.23 17.95
C ALA A 338 0.47 1.21 17.02
N MET A 339 0.02 2.48 16.98
CA MET A 339 0.66 3.52 16.17
C MET A 339 2.05 3.88 16.70
N GLU A 340 2.19 4.05 18.00
CA GLU A 340 3.49 4.33 18.65
C GLU A 340 4.49 3.19 18.44
N PHE A 341 4.04 1.94 18.61
CA PHE A 341 4.82 0.76 18.29
C PHE A 341 5.27 0.76 16.83
N PHE A 342 4.36 1.02 15.88
CA PHE A 342 4.69 1.07 14.45
C PHE A 342 5.67 2.20 14.10
N ILE A 343 5.54 3.36 14.73
CA ILE A 343 6.45 4.51 14.58
C ILE A 343 7.86 4.18 15.07
N SER A 344 8.00 3.41 16.16
CA SER A 344 9.29 3.03 16.72
C SER A 344 10.12 2.11 15.82
N LYS A 345 9.49 1.52 14.77
CA LYS A 345 10.11 0.65 13.76
C LYS A 345 10.95 -0.49 14.37
N PRO A 346 10.39 -1.32 15.24
CA PRO A 346 11.14 -2.45 15.78
C PRO A 346 11.50 -3.45 14.66
N ALA A 347 12.65 -4.11 14.77
CA ALA A 347 13.20 -4.99 13.72
C ALA A 347 12.27 -6.15 13.33
N ASN A 348 11.40 -6.58 14.24
CA ASN A 348 10.43 -7.65 14.02
C ASN A 348 9.06 -7.16 13.49
N CYS A 349 8.94 -5.87 13.15
CA CYS A 349 7.69 -5.29 12.66
C CYS A 349 7.75 -4.99 11.15
N ILE A 350 6.86 -5.61 10.39
CA ILE A 350 6.60 -5.25 8.98
C ILE A 350 5.33 -4.41 8.87
N ARG A 351 4.21 -4.92 9.40
CA ARG A 351 2.91 -4.25 9.45
C ARG A 351 2.18 -4.59 10.75
N VAL A 352 1.36 -3.66 11.16
CA VAL A 352 0.45 -3.79 12.30
C VAL A 352 -0.99 -3.75 11.78
N ALA A 353 -1.88 -4.57 12.33
CA ALA A 353 -3.30 -4.52 12.06
C ALA A 353 -4.09 -4.14 13.32
N LEU A 354 -5.20 -3.43 13.12
CA LEU A 354 -6.21 -3.15 14.15
C LEU A 354 -7.44 -4.03 13.91
N VAL A 355 -7.99 -4.51 15.02
CA VAL A 355 -9.18 -5.37 15.08
C VAL A 355 -10.28 -4.58 15.79
N PRO A 356 -11.33 -4.14 15.10
CA PRO A 356 -12.51 -3.50 15.71
C PRO A 356 -13.32 -4.40 16.62
#